data_da2ec7267b70bfc7ffded4a5fa2d74e9
#
_entry.id   da2ec7267b70bfc7ffded4a5fa2d74e9
#
_cell.length_a   1.000
_cell.length_b   1.000
_cell.length_c   1.000
_cell.angle_alpha   90.00
_cell.angle_beta   90.00
_cell.angle_gamma   90.00
#
_symmetry.space_group_name_H-M   'P 1'
#
loop_
_entity.id
_entity.type
_entity.pdbx_description
1 polymer ?
#
loop_
_entity_poly.entity_id
_entity_poly.type
_entity_poly.pdbx_seq_one_letter_code
_entity_poly.pdbx_strand_id
1 'polypeptide(L)'
;MNLFEFNLALPITDPTWVFFLVLIIILFAPMILGRLHIPHIIGMILAGVLIGEHGFHVLDRDSSFELFGKVGLYYIMFLAGLEMDMEDFKKNRMKSVVFGLLTFLIPMALGIWSSMSMLGYGFLTAVLLASMYASHTLIAYPIISRYGLSRLRSVNITIGGTAITVTLALIILAVIGGMFKGTVDGLFWVFLVAKVAFLGFLIIFFFPRIGRWFFRKYDDSVMQFVFVLAMVFLGGGLMEFVGMEGILGAFLAGLVLNRLIPDVSPLLKRLEF
;
A
#
# COMPACT_ATOMS: atom_id res chain seq x y z
N MET A 1 43.51 -24.46 -1.95
CA MET A 1 42.05 -24.30 -2.17
C MET A 1 41.44 -23.96 -0.81
N ASN A 2 41.42 -22.63 -0.51
CA ASN A 2 40.98 -22.12 0.81
C ASN A 2 39.44 -22.16 0.86
N LEU A 3 38.92 -23.16 1.57
CA LEU A 3 37.47 -23.49 1.65
C LEU A 3 36.66 -22.59 2.59
N PHE A 4 37.24 -21.55 3.18
CA PHE A 4 36.57 -20.63 4.12
C PHE A 4 37.10 -19.20 4.06
N GLU A 5 37.18 -18.60 2.89
CA GLU A 5 37.16 -17.13 2.83
C GLU A 5 35.69 -16.67 2.78
N PHE A 6 35.01 -16.70 3.92
CA PHE A 6 33.80 -15.94 4.14
C PHE A 6 34.22 -14.45 4.23
N ASN A 7 34.44 -13.82 3.07
CA ASN A 7 34.56 -12.37 2.99
C ASN A 7 33.15 -11.78 3.19
N LEU A 8 32.74 -11.66 4.44
CA LEU A 8 31.56 -10.84 4.82
C LEU A 8 31.91 -9.36 4.65
N ALA A 9 32.18 -8.95 3.41
CA ALA A 9 32.26 -7.52 3.11
C ALA A 9 30.87 -6.93 3.35
N LEU A 10 30.77 -6.00 4.29
CA LEU A 10 29.56 -5.20 4.48
C LEU A 10 29.58 -4.02 3.48
N PRO A 11 28.44 -3.68 2.88
CA PRO A 11 27.12 -4.32 2.99
C PRO A 11 27.04 -5.65 2.22
N ILE A 12 26.17 -6.56 2.69
CA ILE A 12 25.93 -7.86 2.04
C ILE A 12 25.12 -7.61 0.77
N THR A 13 25.70 -7.97 -0.37
CA THR A 13 25.10 -7.74 -1.71
C THR A 13 24.58 -9.02 -2.38
N ASP A 14 24.95 -10.20 -1.87
CA ASP A 14 24.45 -11.46 -2.43
C ASP A 14 22.95 -11.63 -2.10
N PRO A 15 22.08 -11.78 -3.12
CA PRO A 15 20.63 -11.86 -2.93
C PRO A 15 20.18 -13.01 -2.01
N THR A 16 20.92 -14.13 -1.98
CA THR A 16 20.58 -15.28 -1.15
C THR A 16 20.78 -14.98 0.33
N TRP A 17 21.91 -14.35 0.66
CA TRP A 17 22.22 -13.93 2.03
C TRP A 17 21.35 -12.78 2.50
N VAL A 18 21.06 -11.81 1.60
CA VAL A 18 20.10 -10.73 1.86
C VAL A 18 18.73 -11.30 2.23
N PHE A 19 18.21 -12.23 1.41
CA PHE A 19 16.92 -12.86 1.65
C PHE A 19 16.90 -13.67 2.94
N PHE A 20 17.96 -14.44 3.21
CA PHE A 20 18.13 -15.19 4.46
C PHE A 20 18.08 -14.27 5.68
N LEU A 21 18.82 -13.15 5.67
CA LEU A 21 18.83 -12.19 6.77
C LEU A 21 17.46 -11.55 6.98
N VAL A 22 16.75 -11.18 5.89
CA VAL A 22 15.38 -10.66 5.99
C VAL A 22 14.46 -11.67 6.66
N LEU A 23 14.52 -12.95 6.29
CA LEU A 23 13.71 -13.99 6.91
C LEU A 23 14.04 -14.17 8.40
N ILE A 24 15.33 -14.15 8.77
CA ILE A 24 15.77 -14.20 10.16
C ILE A 24 15.20 -13.02 10.97
N ILE A 25 15.22 -11.81 10.39
CA ILE A 25 14.70 -10.62 11.05
C ILE A 25 13.18 -10.69 11.19
N ILE A 26 12.47 -11.09 10.15
CA ILE A 26 11.02 -11.29 10.21
C ILE A 26 10.64 -12.30 11.30
N LEU A 27 11.46 -13.33 11.50
CA LEU A 27 11.23 -14.35 12.53
C LEU A 27 11.59 -13.86 13.93
N PHE A 28 12.79 -13.34 14.10
CA PHE A 28 13.34 -13.08 15.44
C PHE A 28 13.02 -11.69 15.99
N ALA A 29 12.90 -10.63 15.16
CA ALA A 29 12.61 -9.29 15.64
C ALA A 29 11.27 -9.22 16.40
N PRO A 30 10.17 -9.80 15.91
CA PRO A 30 8.92 -9.86 16.67
C PRO A 30 9.03 -10.71 17.94
N MET A 31 9.79 -11.81 17.91
CA MET A 31 9.95 -12.68 19.09
C MET A 31 10.71 -11.97 20.22
N ILE A 32 11.78 -11.25 19.89
CA ILE A 32 12.61 -10.54 20.87
C ILE A 32 11.85 -9.33 21.41
N LEU A 33 11.31 -8.51 20.54
CA LEU A 33 10.64 -7.26 20.92
C LEU A 33 9.23 -7.49 21.48
N GLY A 34 8.60 -8.60 21.15
CA GLY A 34 7.35 -9.05 21.76
C GLY A 34 7.47 -9.30 23.27
N ARG A 35 8.65 -9.75 23.76
CA ARG A 35 8.94 -9.86 25.19
C ARG A 35 8.96 -8.51 25.91
N LEU A 36 9.25 -7.45 25.18
CA LEU A 36 9.22 -6.07 25.67
C LEU A 36 7.84 -5.39 25.47
N HIS A 37 6.80 -6.16 25.11
CA HIS A 37 5.45 -5.66 24.79
C HIS A 37 5.43 -4.66 23.61
N ILE A 38 6.43 -4.71 22.74
CA ILE A 38 6.49 -3.89 21.53
C ILE A 38 5.72 -4.59 20.41
N PRO A 39 4.78 -3.90 19.71
CA PRO A 39 4.06 -4.47 18.58
C PRO A 39 5.00 -4.99 17.50
N HIS A 40 4.67 -6.13 16.88
CA HIS A 40 5.51 -6.81 15.89
C HIS A 40 5.98 -5.91 14.74
N ILE A 41 5.11 -5.04 14.24
CA ILE A 41 5.42 -4.11 13.15
C ILE A 41 6.51 -3.12 13.56
N ILE A 42 6.42 -2.56 14.76
CA ILE A 42 7.45 -1.64 15.30
C ILE A 42 8.78 -2.37 15.43
N GLY A 43 8.73 -3.62 15.90
CA GLY A 43 9.92 -4.47 16.00
C GLY A 43 10.63 -4.66 14.68
N MET A 44 9.89 -4.93 13.61
CA MET A 44 10.47 -5.08 12.27
C MET A 44 11.05 -3.76 11.73
N ILE A 45 10.36 -2.63 11.97
CA ILE A 45 10.84 -1.30 11.58
C ILE A 45 12.16 -0.98 12.30
N LEU A 46 12.23 -1.19 13.62
CA LEU A 46 13.45 -0.95 14.40
C LEU A 46 14.60 -1.83 13.94
N ALA A 47 14.33 -3.12 13.66
CA ALA A 47 15.34 -4.00 13.10
C ALA A 47 15.84 -3.50 11.74
N GLY A 48 14.93 -3.05 10.85
CA GLY A 48 15.28 -2.46 9.56
C GLY A 48 16.14 -1.20 9.68
N VAL A 49 15.85 -0.33 10.64
CA VAL A 49 16.68 0.86 10.94
C VAL A 49 18.07 0.46 11.39
N LEU A 50 18.19 -0.55 12.26
CA LEU A 50 19.49 -0.99 12.78
C LEU A 50 20.38 -1.62 11.70
N ILE A 51 19.83 -2.41 10.78
CA ILE A 51 20.61 -3.13 9.77
C ILE A 51 20.78 -2.36 8.46
N GLY A 52 19.96 -1.33 8.24
CA GLY A 52 19.96 -0.53 7.02
C GLY A 52 21.13 0.43 6.91
N GLU A 53 21.13 1.20 5.82
CA GLU A 53 22.18 2.14 5.41
C GLU A 53 22.56 3.15 6.50
N HIS A 54 21.59 3.62 7.30
CA HIS A 54 21.79 4.61 8.36
C HIS A 54 22.04 4.01 9.75
N GLY A 55 22.10 2.67 9.86
CA GLY A 55 22.40 1.93 11.08
C GLY A 55 23.77 1.25 11.00
N PHE A 56 23.80 -0.07 11.15
CA PHE A 56 25.05 -0.86 11.05
C PHE A 56 25.50 -1.12 9.61
N HIS A 57 24.74 -0.66 8.62
CA HIS A 57 25.04 -0.79 7.19
C HIS A 57 25.30 -2.25 6.77
N VAL A 58 24.51 -3.17 7.29
CA VAL A 58 24.60 -4.60 6.98
C VAL A 58 23.96 -4.91 5.63
N LEU A 59 22.85 -4.21 5.32
CA LEU A 59 22.09 -4.34 4.08
C LEU A 59 21.86 -2.99 3.43
N ASP A 60 22.00 -2.95 2.10
CA ASP A 60 21.59 -1.81 1.28
C ASP A 60 20.17 -2.02 0.75
N ARG A 61 19.49 -0.90 0.49
CA ARG A 61 18.19 -0.91 -0.20
C ARG A 61 18.43 -1.08 -1.70
N ASP A 62 18.28 -2.29 -2.19
CA ASP A 62 18.36 -2.61 -3.61
C ASP A 62 16.97 -2.75 -4.26
N SER A 63 16.96 -2.96 -5.58
CA SER A 63 15.73 -3.18 -6.36
C SER A 63 14.93 -4.42 -5.92
N SER A 64 15.61 -5.43 -5.36
CA SER A 64 14.97 -6.66 -4.86
C SER A 64 14.16 -6.36 -3.60
N PHE A 65 14.72 -5.59 -2.67
CA PHE A 65 14.01 -5.11 -1.48
C PHE A 65 12.77 -4.30 -1.84
N GLU A 66 12.93 -3.38 -2.81
CA GLU A 66 11.81 -2.56 -3.25
C GLU A 66 10.70 -3.40 -3.87
N LEU A 67 11.06 -4.40 -4.69
CA LEU A 67 10.10 -5.33 -5.28
C LEU A 67 9.34 -6.12 -4.20
N PHE A 68 10.04 -6.74 -3.24
CA PHE A 68 9.41 -7.48 -2.15
C PHE A 68 8.49 -6.60 -1.29
N GLY A 69 8.92 -5.37 -0.99
CA GLY A 69 8.10 -4.41 -0.27
C GLY A 69 6.82 -4.05 -1.04
N LYS A 70 6.92 -3.79 -2.34
CA LYS A 70 5.78 -3.53 -3.22
C LYS A 70 4.84 -4.73 -3.30
N VAL A 71 5.39 -5.95 -3.45
CA VAL A 71 4.59 -7.19 -3.47
C VAL A 71 3.75 -7.31 -2.22
N GLY A 72 4.38 -7.20 -1.04
CA GLY A 72 3.68 -7.29 0.24
C GLY A 72 2.61 -6.20 0.40
N LEU A 73 2.96 -4.95 0.06
CA LEU A 73 2.07 -3.81 0.20
C LEU A 73 0.85 -3.92 -0.73
N TYR A 74 1.05 -4.29 -2.01
CA TYR A 74 -0.05 -4.48 -2.95
C TYR A 74 -0.94 -5.63 -2.52
N TYR A 75 -0.35 -6.71 -2.01
CA TYR A 75 -1.11 -7.87 -1.55
C TYR A 75 -2.00 -7.54 -0.34
N ILE A 76 -1.48 -6.84 0.66
CA ILE A 76 -2.26 -6.39 1.82
C ILE A 76 -3.41 -5.49 1.39
N MET A 77 -3.16 -4.56 0.47
CA MET A 77 -4.20 -3.65 -0.01
C MET A 77 -5.25 -4.33 -0.89
N PHE A 78 -4.83 -5.32 -1.67
CA PHE A 78 -5.74 -6.19 -2.39
C PHE A 78 -6.66 -6.95 -1.44
N LEU A 79 -6.11 -7.58 -0.38
CA LEU A 79 -6.89 -8.26 0.64
C LEU A 79 -7.88 -7.31 1.32
N ALA A 80 -7.46 -6.10 1.66
CA ALA A 80 -8.34 -5.08 2.22
C ALA A 80 -9.53 -4.77 1.31
N GLY A 81 -9.30 -4.68 -0.01
CA GLY A 81 -10.36 -4.52 -1.00
C GLY A 81 -11.24 -5.77 -1.16
N LEU A 82 -10.63 -6.95 -1.09
CA LEU A 82 -11.32 -8.22 -1.24
C LEU A 82 -12.23 -8.55 -0.05
N GLU A 83 -11.80 -8.26 1.18
CA GLU A 83 -12.55 -8.54 2.41
C GLU A 83 -13.60 -7.46 2.74
N MET A 84 -13.60 -6.32 2.01
CA MET A 84 -14.51 -5.22 2.28
C MET A 84 -15.97 -5.63 2.02
N ASP A 85 -16.84 -5.37 2.99
CA ASP A 85 -18.29 -5.50 2.79
C ASP A 85 -18.80 -4.39 1.86
N MET A 86 -19.06 -4.77 0.60
CA MET A 86 -19.48 -3.85 -0.45
C MET A 86 -20.89 -3.29 -0.24
N GLU A 87 -21.77 -4.00 0.46
CA GLU A 87 -23.13 -3.52 0.76
C GLU A 87 -23.07 -2.46 1.86
N ASP A 88 -22.33 -2.75 2.94
CA ASP A 88 -22.12 -1.80 4.02
C ASP A 88 -21.34 -0.56 3.55
N PHE A 89 -20.32 -0.75 2.69
CA PHE A 89 -19.57 0.37 2.08
C PHE A 89 -20.49 1.29 1.27
N LYS A 90 -21.33 0.75 0.40
CA LYS A 90 -22.29 1.55 -0.38
C LYS A 90 -23.27 2.31 0.50
N LYS A 91 -23.77 1.66 1.56
CA LYS A 91 -24.69 2.26 2.53
C LYS A 91 -24.02 3.39 3.33
N ASN A 92 -22.75 3.26 3.63
CA ASN A 92 -22.00 4.21 4.47
C ASN A 92 -21.01 5.08 3.69
N ARG A 93 -21.05 5.09 2.36
CA ARG A 93 -20.10 5.83 1.50
C ARG A 93 -19.90 7.29 1.94
N MET A 94 -20.99 7.97 2.31
CA MET A 94 -20.92 9.36 2.77
C MET A 94 -20.13 9.50 4.08
N LYS A 95 -20.24 8.51 4.97
CA LYS A 95 -19.47 8.49 6.22
C LYS A 95 -17.98 8.27 5.95
N SER A 96 -17.63 7.42 4.98
CA SER A 96 -16.23 7.24 4.53
C SER A 96 -15.67 8.51 3.93
N VAL A 97 -16.47 9.23 3.12
CA VAL A 97 -16.05 10.53 2.55
C VAL A 97 -15.83 11.57 3.66
N VAL A 98 -16.79 11.74 4.56
CA VAL A 98 -16.68 12.71 5.68
C VAL A 98 -15.51 12.34 6.58
N PHE A 99 -15.37 11.07 6.94
CA PHE A 99 -14.24 10.58 7.73
C PHE A 99 -12.90 10.85 7.04
N GLY A 100 -12.75 10.50 5.76
CA GLY A 100 -11.54 10.74 4.99
C GLY A 100 -11.20 12.22 4.85
N LEU A 101 -12.18 13.07 4.59
CA LEU A 101 -11.97 14.51 4.51
C LEU A 101 -11.55 15.11 5.86
N LEU A 102 -12.20 14.75 6.96
CA LEU A 102 -11.85 15.26 8.28
C LEU A 102 -10.47 14.78 8.73
N THR A 103 -10.18 13.49 8.55
CA THR A 103 -8.87 12.91 8.90
C THR A 103 -7.74 13.37 7.99
N PHE A 104 -8.05 13.95 6.83
CA PHE A 104 -7.11 14.63 5.96
C PHE A 104 -6.94 16.11 6.32
N LEU A 105 -8.05 16.86 6.37
CA LEU A 105 -8.02 18.33 6.51
C LEU A 105 -7.49 18.79 7.88
N ILE A 106 -7.84 18.09 8.97
CA ILE A 106 -7.40 18.48 10.31
C ILE A 106 -5.87 18.33 10.46
N PRO A 107 -5.25 17.18 10.20
CA PRO A 107 -3.79 17.07 10.25
C PRO A 107 -3.09 17.95 9.21
N MET A 108 -3.70 18.15 8.04
CA MET A 108 -3.18 19.04 7.00
C MET A 108 -3.08 20.48 7.49
N ALA A 109 -4.16 21.03 8.07
CA ALA A 109 -4.18 22.38 8.62
C ALA A 109 -3.17 22.57 9.75
N LEU A 110 -3.15 21.61 10.70
CA LEU A 110 -2.20 21.63 11.81
C LEU A 110 -0.74 21.45 11.32
N GLY A 111 -0.54 20.60 10.32
CA GLY A 111 0.77 20.39 9.70
C GLY A 111 1.30 21.62 8.99
N ILE A 112 0.46 22.33 8.21
CA ILE A 112 0.84 23.60 7.58
C ILE A 112 1.19 24.64 8.65
N TRP A 113 0.30 24.82 9.62
CA TRP A 113 0.53 25.78 10.70
C TRP A 113 1.83 25.51 11.44
N SER A 114 2.06 24.27 11.89
CA SER A 114 3.27 23.90 12.64
C SER A 114 4.55 24.03 11.77
N SER A 115 4.48 23.63 10.50
CA SER A 115 5.63 23.71 9.58
C SER A 115 6.03 25.15 9.28
N MET A 116 5.05 26.06 9.15
CA MET A 116 5.34 27.47 8.91
C MET A 116 5.77 28.20 10.20
N SER A 117 5.04 27.98 11.31
CA SER A 117 5.24 28.75 12.55
C SER A 117 6.40 28.23 13.41
N MET A 118 6.63 26.90 13.46
CA MET A 118 7.65 26.30 14.31
C MET A 118 8.93 25.95 13.55
N LEU A 119 8.82 25.51 12.29
CA LEU A 119 9.97 25.10 11.49
C LEU A 119 10.43 26.18 10.49
N GLY A 120 9.67 27.26 10.32
CA GLY A 120 10.02 28.38 9.42
C GLY A 120 10.02 28.02 7.93
N TYR A 121 9.33 26.93 7.52
CA TYR A 121 9.28 26.54 6.12
C TYR A 121 8.38 27.44 5.29
N GLY A 122 8.72 27.62 4.02
CA GLY A 122 7.86 28.30 3.04
C GLY A 122 6.56 27.50 2.79
N PHE A 123 5.53 28.20 2.30
CA PHE A 123 4.18 27.64 2.15
C PHE A 123 4.14 26.31 1.36
N LEU A 124 4.81 26.21 0.20
CA LEU A 124 4.81 25.00 -0.62
C LEU A 124 5.45 23.80 0.11
N THR A 125 6.57 24.04 0.82
CA THR A 125 7.23 23.01 1.62
C THR A 125 6.35 22.58 2.80
N ALA A 126 5.68 23.54 3.45
CA ALA A 126 4.75 23.28 4.53
C ALA A 126 3.55 22.44 4.07
N VAL A 127 2.99 22.74 2.89
CA VAL A 127 1.89 21.96 2.28
C VAL A 127 2.34 20.54 1.95
N LEU A 128 3.54 20.39 1.36
CA LEU A 128 4.09 19.07 1.04
C LEU A 128 4.29 18.22 2.31
N LEU A 129 4.93 18.78 3.33
CA LEU A 129 5.18 18.09 4.60
C LEU A 129 3.86 17.75 5.32
N ALA A 130 2.91 18.69 5.33
CA ALA A 130 1.59 18.48 5.93
C ALA A 130 0.79 17.38 5.21
N SER A 131 0.91 17.25 3.88
CA SER A 131 0.25 16.18 3.13
C SER A 131 0.75 14.79 3.55
N MET A 132 2.02 14.67 3.95
CA MET A 132 2.56 13.41 4.49
C MET A 132 1.94 13.06 5.86
N TYR A 133 1.69 14.04 6.72
CA TYR A 133 1.03 13.82 8.03
C TYR A 133 -0.46 13.50 7.88
N ALA A 134 -1.10 14.08 6.87
CA ALA A 134 -2.51 13.90 6.60
C ALA A 134 -2.84 12.57 5.91
N SER A 135 -1.84 11.94 5.27
CA SER A 135 -2.01 10.64 4.64
C SER A 135 -1.71 9.53 5.65
N HIS A 136 -2.66 8.64 5.85
CA HIS A 136 -2.45 7.43 6.64
C HIS A 136 -2.68 6.20 5.79
N THR A 137 -1.87 5.17 6.01
CA THR A 137 -1.97 3.89 5.33
C THR A 137 -2.65 2.85 6.23
N LEU A 138 -3.15 1.77 5.64
CA LEU A 138 -3.80 0.69 6.37
C LEU A 138 -2.79 -0.25 7.07
N ILE A 139 -1.78 0.29 7.75
CA ILE A 139 -0.77 -0.49 8.48
C ILE A 139 -1.41 -1.40 9.53
N ALA A 140 -2.50 -0.96 10.17
CA ALA A 140 -3.22 -1.75 11.15
C ALA A 140 -4.12 -2.83 10.54
N TYR A 141 -4.32 -2.84 9.21
CA TYR A 141 -5.25 -3.76 8.57
C TYR A 141 -4.89 -5.24 8.79
N PRO A 142 -3.63 -5.69 8.67
CA PRO A 142 -3.26 -7.08 8.95
C PRO A 142 -3.60 -7.53 10.37
N ILE A 143 -3.53 -6.59 11.33
CA ILE A 143 -3.91 -6.87 12.74
C ILE A 143 -5.42 -7.06 12.83
N ILE A 144 -6.19 -6.18 12.20
CA ILE A 144 -7.66 -6.20 12.20
C ILE A 144 -8.16 -7.48 11.50
N SER A 145 -7.59 -7.84 10.37
CA SER A 145 -7.92 -9.05 9.61
C SER A 145 -7.63 -10.31 10.44
N ARG A 146 -6.48 -10.38 11.10
CA ARG A 146 -6.10 -11.50 11.98
C ARG A 146 -7.09 -11.73 13.13
N TYR A 147 -7.75 -10.69 13.61
CA TYR A 147 -8.79 -10.80 14.64
C TYR A 147 -10.19 -11.05 14.05
N GLY A 148 -10.32 -11.21 12.75
CA GLY A 148 -11.62 -11.43 12.07
C GLY A 148 -12.55 -10.22 12.09
N LEU A 149 -12.00 -9.00 12.24
CA LEU A 149 -12.77 -7.77 12.40
C LEU A 149 -12.92 -6.97 11.09
N SER A 150 -12.44 -7.49 9.97
CA SER A 150 -12.40 -6.81 8.66
C SER A 150 -13.78 -6.34 8.18
N ARG A 151 -14.85 -7.06 8.54
CA ARG A 151 -16.24 -6.76 8.13
C ARG A 151 -16.96 -5.77 9.03
N LEU A 152 -16.32 -5.28 10.09
CA LEU A 152 -16.93 -4.27 10.94
C LEU A 152 -17.16 -2.97 10.18
N ARG A 153 -18.31 -2.36 10.39
CA ARG A 153 -18.70 -1.09 9.77
C ARG A 153 -17.66 0.02 9.96
N SER A 154 -17.08 0.14 11.16
CA SER A 154 -16.02 1.11 11.45
C SER A 154 -14.79 0.87 10.59
N VAL A 155 -14.40 -0.40 10.38
CA VAL A 155 -13.28 -0.78 9.55
C VAL A 155 -13.55 -0.42 8.08
N ASN A 156 -14.72 -0.76 7.55
CA ASN A 156 -15.11 -0.41 6.18
C ASN A 156 -15.11 1.11 5.94
N ILE A 157 -15.61 1.89 6.89
CA ILE A 157 -15.58 3.36 6.83
C ILE A 157 -14.12 3.87 6.81
N THR A 158 -13.27 3.31 7.67
CA THR A 158 -11.85 3.69 7.76
C THR A 158 -11.09 3.35 6.48
N ILE A 159 -11.29 2.14 5.91
CA ILE A 159 -10.65 1.73 4.65
C ILE A 159 -11.05 2.69 3.52
N GLY A 160 -12.36 2.98 3.38
CA GLY A 160 -12.84 3.93 2.40
C GLY A 160 -12.29 5.34 2.61
N GLY A 161 -12.19 5.80 3.85
CA GLY A 161 -11.59 7.09 4.22
C GLY A 161 -10.09 7.14 3.89
N THR A 162 -9.36 6.06 4.18
CA THR A 162 -7.92 5.96 3.85
C THR A 162 -7.68 6.09 2.34
N ALA A 163 -8.48 5.44 1.51
CA ALA A 163 -8.37 5.59 0.06
C ALA A 163 -8.50 7.06 -0.38
N ILE A 164 -9.37 7.82 0.27
CA ILE A 164 -9.55 9.26 0.02
C ILE A 164 -8.32 10.05 0.48
N THR A 165 -7.82 9.84 1.70
CA THR A 165 -6.67 10.58 2.24
C THR A 165 -5.41 10.34 1.41
N VAL A 166 -5.13 9.09 1.02
CA VAL A 166 -4.00 8.76 0.13
C VAL A 166 -4.14 9.43 -1.22
N THR A 167 -5.33 9.37 -1.83
CA THR A 167 -5.58 10.04 -3.12
C THR A 167 -5.36 11.56 -3.04
N LEU A 168 -5.86 12.21 -2.00
CA LEU A 168 -5.66 13.66 -1.80
C LEU A 168 -4.19 14.03 -1.60
N ALA A 169 -3.46 13.25 -0.78
CA ALA A 169 -2.03 13.46 -0.57
C ALA A 169 -1.23 13.34 -1.88
N LEU A 170 -1.55 12.34 -2.69
CA LEU A 170 -0.89 12.13 -3.98
C LEU A 170 -1.22 13.23 -5.00
N ILE A 171 -2.44 13.73 -5.00
CA ILE A 171 -2.81 14.90 -5.83
C ILE A 171 -1.94 16.10 -5.43
N ILE A 172 -1.79 16.39 -4.14
CA ILE A 172 -0.92 17.46 -3.65
C ILE A 172 0.52 17.25 -4.10
N LEU A 173 1.05 16.03 -3.92
CA LEU A 173 2.40 15.68 -4.35
C LEU A 173 2.60 15.87 -5.86
N ALA A 174 1.65 15.44 -6.68
CA ALA A 174 1.67 15.59 -8.13
C ALA A 174 1.66 17.07 -8.53
N VAL A 175 0.83 17.88 -7.88
CA VAL A 175 0.74 19.33 -8.11
C VAL A 175 2.05 20.04 -7.78
N ILE A 176 2.56 19.82 -6.56
CA ILE A 176 3.80 20.46 -6.11
C ILE A 176 4.96 19.99 -6.98
N GLY A 177 5.06 18.67 -7.27
CA GLY A 177 6.08 18.13 -8.16
C GLY A 177 6.01 18.70 -9.58
N GLY A 178 4.79 18.91 -10.11
CA GLY A 178 4.57 19.56 -11.39
C GLY A 178 4.97 21.04 -11.39
N MET A 179 4.68 21.77 -10.30
CA MET A 179 5.09 23.18 -10.14
C MET A 179 6.61 23.32 -10.18
N PHE A 180 7.35 22.44 -9.50
CA PHE A 180 8.81 22.45 -9.54
C PHE A 180 9.39 22.11 -10.93
N LYS A 181 8.67 21.31 -11.72
CA LYS A 181 9.06 20.95 -13.10
C LYS A 181 8.60 21.98 -14.14
N GLY A 182 7.86 23.02 -13.74
CA GLY A 182 7.30 24.01 -14.66
C GLY A 182 6.23 23.46 -15.61
N THR A 183 5.59 22.34 -15.27
CA THR A 183 4.64 21.62 -16.13
C THR A 183 3.17 21.79 -15.72
N VAL A 184 2.87 22.67 -14.76
CA VAL A 184 1.50 22.88 -14.27
C VAL A 184 0.79 23.96 -15.10
N ASP A 185 0.24 23.54 -16.24
CA ASP A 185 -0.70 24.33 -17.02
C ASP A 185 -2.15 23.96 -16.66
N GLY A 186 -3.11 24.80 -17.07
CA GLY A 186 -4.54 24.49 -16.88
C GLY A 186 -4.96 23.12 -17.44
N LEU A 187 -4.30 22.67 -18.51
CA LEU A 187 -4.48 21.33 -19.10
C LEU A 187 -3.95 20.20 -18.23
N PHE A 188 -2.96 20.45 -17.36
CA PHE A 188 -2.41 19.44 -16.44
C PHE A 188 -3.51 18.78 -15.58
N TRP A 189 -4.40 19.59 -15.01
CA TRP A 189 -5.50 19.10 -14.18
C TRP A 189 -6.49 18.25 -14.97
N VAL A 190 -6.82 18.67 -16.17
CA VAL A 190 -7.73 17.93 -17.06
C VAL A 190 -7.12 16.57 -17.41
N PHE A 191 -5.83 16.54 -17.77
CA PHE A 191 -5.13 15.29 -18.08
C PHE A 191 -4.98 14.38 -16.86
N LEU A 192 -4.66 14.92 -15.68
CA LEU A 192 -4.55 14.13 -14.44
C LEU A 192 -5.88 13.45 -14.10
N VAL A 193 -6.96 14.25 -14.04
CA VAL A 193 -8.31 13.74 -13.74
C VAL A 193 -8.77 12.74 -14.81
N ALA A 194 -8.57 13.07 -16.10
CA ALA A 194 -8.94 12.18 -17.20
C ALA A 194 -8.19 10.84 -17.17
N LYS A 195 -6.89 10.84 -16.88
CA LYS A 195 -6.08 9.64 -16.75
C LYS A 195 -6.54 8.76 -15.58
N VAL A 196 -6.73 9.36 -14.40
CA VAL A 196 -7.21 8.63 -13.21
C VAL A 196 -8.61 8.06 -13.43
N ALA A 197 -9.53 8.86 -14.00
CA ALA A 197 -10.88 8.40 -14.33
C ALA A 197 -10.88 7.28 -15.38
N PHE A 198 -10.05 7.43 -16.42
CA PHE A 198 -9.93 6.42 -17.47
C PHE A 198 -9.40 5.09 -16.94
N LEU A 199 -8.35 5.10 -16.13
CA LEU A 199 -7.79 3.88 -15.56
C LEU A 199 -8.68 3.26 -14.49
N GLY A 200 -9.30 4.08 -13.63
CA GLY A 200 -10.31 3.61 -12.71
C GLY A 200 -11.47 2.92 -13.44
N PHE A 201 -11.96 3.53 -14.53
CA PHE A 201 -12.96 2.93 -15.40
C PHE A 201 -12.48 1.61 -16.02
N LEU A 202 -11.23 1.57 -16.51
CA LEU A 202 -10.63 0.38 -17.10
C LEU A 202 -10.59 -0.77 -16.08
N ILE A 203 -10.10 -0.53 -14.87
CA ILE A 203 -10.06 -1.54 -13.81
C ILE A 203 -11.47 -1.99 -13.44
N ILE A 204 -12.40 -1.06 -13.17
CA ILE A 204 -13.77 -1.40 -12.73
C ILE A 204 -14.56 -2.14 -13.81
N PHE A 205 -14.31 -1.83 -15.08
CA PHE A 205 -15.07 -2.42 -16.20
C PHE A 205 -14.47 -3.71 -16.74
N PHE A 206 -13.13 -3.76 -16.94
CA PHE A 206 -12.47 -4.89 -17.59
C PHE A 206 -12.10 -6.01 -16.61
N PHE A 207 -11.62 -5.69 -15.41
CA PHE A 207 -11.18 -6.72 -14.46
C PHE A 207 -12.29 -7.72 -14.10
N PRO A 208 -13.55 -7.31 -13.83
CA PRO A 208 -14.61 -8.29 -13.57
C PRO A 208 -14.95 -9.14 -14.80
N ARG A 209 -14.80 -8.59 -16.00
CA ARG A 209 -15.08 -9.36 -17.24
C ARG A 209 -14.02 -10.41 -17.48
N ILE A 210 -12.76 -10.03 -17.39
CA ILE A 210 -11.61 -10.92 -17.54
C ILE A 210 -11.64 -11.98 -16.42
N GLY A 211 -11.91 -11.57 -15.17
CA GLY A 211 -12.01 -12.47 -14.03
C GLY A 211 -13.09 -13.50 -14.21
N ARG A 212 -14.32 -13.08 -14.57
CA ARG A 212 -15.42 -14.02 -14.84
C ARG A 212 -15.11 -15.00 -15.96
N TRP A 213 -14.50 -14.53 -17.04
CA TRP A 213 -14.09 -15.40 -18.14
C TRP A 213 -13.07 -16.44 -17.65
N PHE A 214 -12.07 -16.01 -16.90
CA PHE A 214 -11.00 -16.88 -16.41
C PHE A 214 -11.52 -17.91 -15.41
N PHE A 215 -12.28 -17.50 -14.38
CA PHE A 215 -12.83 -18.39 -13.35
C PHE A 215 -13.87 -19.38 -13.89
N ARG A 216 -14.52 -19.06 -15.00
CA ARG A 216 -15.42 -20.03 -15.67
C ARG A 216 -14.68 -21.09 -16.48
N LYS A 217 -13.48 -20.77 -16.96
CA LYS A 217 -12.71 -21.65 -17.85
C LYS A 217 -11.74 -22.54 -17.09
N TYR A 218 -11.22 -22.07 -15.95
CA TYR A 218 -10.17 -22.74 -15.19
C TYR A 218 -10.59 -22.90 -13.74
N ASP A 219 -10.74 -24.17 -13.29
CA ASP A 219 -11.15 -24.50 -11.92
C ASP A 219 -9.95 -24.78 -11.00
N ASP A 220 -8.72 -24.83 -11.54
CA ASP A 220 -7.52 -25.05 -10.74
C ASP A 220 -7.23 -23.84 -9.84
N SER A 221 -7.21 -24.09 -8.53
CA SER A 221 -7.02 -23.07 -7.51
C SER A 221 -5.64 -22.40 -7.56
N VAL A 222 -4.61 -23.09 -8.08
CA VAL A 222 -3.26 -22.51 -8.22
C VAL A 222 -3.25 -21.53 -9.39
N MET A 223 -3.85 -21.92 -10.52
CA MET A 223 -3.98 -21.03 -11.67
C MET A 223 -4.82 -19.78 -11.33
N GLN A 224 -5.90 -19.96 -10.56
CA GLN A 224 -6.75 -18.86 -10.09
C GLN A 224 -5.96 -17.90 -9.16
N PHE A 225 -5.15 -18.45 -8.25
CA PHE A 225 -4.29 -17.64 -7.38
C PHE A 225 -3.28 -16.81 -8.17
N VAL A 226 -2.56 -17.44 -9.10
CA VAL A 226 -1.58 -16.75 -9.97
C VAL A 226 -2.26 -15.68 -10.83
N PHE A 227 -3.44 -15.98 -11.37
CA PHE A 227 -4.23 -15.02 -12.14
C PHE A 227 -4.63 -13.80 -11.30
N VAL A 228 -5.14 -14.02 -10.08
CA VAL A 228 -5.51 -12.93 -9.16
C VAL A 228 -4.30 -12.08 -8.86
N LEU A 229 -3.15 -12.70 -8.53
CA LEU A 229 -1.91 -11.98 -8.27
C LEU A 229 -1.49 -11.13 -9.48
N ALA A 230 -1.56 -11.69 -10.69
CA ALA A 230 -1.27 -10.95 -11.92
C ALA A 230 -2.19 -9.73 -12.09
N MET A 231 -3.49 -9.86 -11.79
CA MET A 231 -4.45 -8.75 -11.84
C MET A 231 -4.15 -7.66 -10.80
N VAL A 232 -3.69 -8.04 -9.61
CA VAL A 232 -3.26 -7.09 -8.56
C VAL A 232 -2.10 -6.24 -9.06
N PHE A 233 -1.05 -6.89 -9.61
CA PHE A 233 0.11 -6.19 -10.14
C PHE A 233 -0.20 -5.37 -11.40
N LEU A 234 -1.09 -5.88 -12.26
CA LEU A 234 -1.57 -5.11 -13.41
C LEU A 234 -2.30 -3.84 -12.94
N GLY A 235 -3.20 -3.96 -11.95
CA GLY A 235 -3.90 -2.82 -11.37
C GLY A 235 -2.95 -1.79 -10.75
N GLY A 236 -1.98 -2.28 -9.97
CA GLY A 236 -0.93 -1.45 -9.37
C GLY A 236 -0.09 -0.74 -10.42
N GLY A 237 0.43 -1.47 -11.41
CA GLY A 237 1.26 -0.93 -12.48
C GLY A 237 0.51 0.09 -13.36
N LEU A 238 -0.77 -0.12 -13.64
CA LEU A 238 -1.59 0.84 -14.36
C LEU A 238 -1.73 2.16 -13.59
N MET A 239 -1.87 2.12 -12.26
CA MET A 239 -1.93 3.33 -11.44
C MET A 239 -0.56 4.02 -11.37
N GLU A 240 0.53 3.30 -11.21
CA GLU A 240 1.89 3.85 -11.24
C GLU A 240 2.20 4.52 -12.59
N PHE A 241 1.76 3.93 -13.72
CA PHE A 241 1.94 4.50 -15.04
C PHE A 241 1.33 5.91 -15.20
N VAL A 242 0.31 6.22 -14.41
CA VAL A 242 -0.35 7.54 -14.43
C VAL A 242 0.25 8.50 -13.40
N GLY A 243 1.21 8.03 -12.61
CA GLY A 243 1.82 8.83 -11.53
C GLY A 243 1.04 8.78 -10.22
N MET A 244 0.11 7.81 -10.09
CA MET A 244 -0.58 7.51 -8.84
C MET A 244 0.13 6.35 -8.12
N GLU A 245 -0.12 6.16 -6.84
CA GLU A 245 0.40 4.99 -6.14
C GLU A 245 -0.26 3.69 -6.58
N GLY A 246 0.55 2.66 -6.85
CA GLY A 246 0.09 1.35 -7.24
C GLY A 246 -0.80 0.66 -6.19
N ILE A 247 -0.67 1.06 -4.93
CA ILE A 247 -1.51 0.64 -3.82
C ILE A 247 -3.00 0.84 -4.13
N LEU A 248 -3.37 1.96 -4.73
CA LEU A 248 -4.77 2.24 -5.11
C LEU A 248 -5.27 1.26 -6.19
N GLY A 249 -4.40 0.92 -7.14
CA GLY A 249 -4.72 -0.06 -8.18
C GLY A 249 -4.93 -1.46 -7.63
N ALA A 250 -4.07 -1.88 -6.71
CA ALA A 250 -4.18 -3.15 -6.00
C ALA A 250 -5.48 -3.23 -5.17
N PHE A 251 -5.79 -2.16 -4.42
CA PHE A 251 -7.04 -2.04 -3.66
C PHE A 251 -8.27 -2.11 -4.57
N LEU A 252 -8.29 -1.36 -5.68
CA LEU A 252 -9.38 -1.40 -6.64
C LEU A 252 -9.55 -2.78 -7.28
N ALA A 253 -8.42 -3.47 -7.58
CA ALA A 253 -8.47 -4.83 -8.08
C ALA A 253 -9.15 -5.77 -7.05
N GLY A 254 -8.80 -5.66 -5.77
CA GLY A 254 -9.45 -6.40 -4.68
C GLY A 254 -10.95 -6.13 -4.60
N LEU A 255 -11.31 -4.85 -4.59
CA LEU A 255 -12.70 -4.39 -4.51
C LEU A 255 -13.58 -4.92 -5.66
N VAL A 256 -13.00 -4.97 -6.85
CA VAL A 256 -13.69 -5.39 -8.07
C VAL A 256 -13.79 -6.92 -8.16
N LEU A 257 -12.75 -7.63 -7.72
CA LEU A 257 -12.72 -9.10 -7.69
C LEU A 257 -13.50 -9.68 -6.50
N ASN A 258 -13.75 -8.91 -5.46
CA ASN A 258 -14.54 -9.29 -4.29
C ASN A 258 -15.87 -10.00 -4.66
N ARG A 259 -16.56 -9.50 -5.68
CA ARG A 259 -17.83 -10.08 -6.15
C ARG A 259 -17.68 -11.39 -6.93
N LEU A 260 -16.46 -11.75 -7.33
CA LEU A 260 -16.19 -12.91 -8.17
C LEU A 260 -15.62 -14.08 -7.35
N ILE A 261 -15.05 -13.80 -6.19
CA ILE A 261 -14.44 -14.77 -5.30
C ILE A 261 -15.38 -14.99 -4.11
N PRO A 262 -16.07 -16.15 -4.03
CA PRO A 262 -16.98 -16.44 -2.93
C PRO A 262 -16.22 -16.52 -1.59
N ASP A 263 -16.84 -16.05 -0.51
CA ASP A 263 -16.30 -16.05 0.86
C ASP A 263 -15.84 -17.41 1.38
N VAL A 264 -16.39 -18.51 0.84
CA VAL A 264 -16.11 -19.89 1.27
C VAL A 264 -15.22 -20.64 0.28
N SER A 265 -14.66 -19.92 -0.71
CA SER A 265 -13.87 -20.57 -1.75
C SER A 265 -12.51 -21.05 -1.24
N PRO A 266 -11.96 -22.18 -1.75
CA PRO A 266 -10.61 -22.61 -1.47
C PRO A 266 -9.56 -21.55 -1.86
N LEU A 267 -9.90 -20.73 -2.85
CA LEU A 267 -9.07 -19.61 -3.31
C LEU A 267 -8.94 -18.53 -2.24
N LEU A 268 -10.03 -18.13 -1.57
CA LEU A 268 -9.98 -17.13 -0.51
C LEU A 268 -9.09 -17.59 0.64
N LYS A 269 -9.24 -18.84 1.08
CA LYS A 269 -8.39 -19.42 2.13
C LYS A 269 -6.91 -19.41 1.79
N ARG A 270 -6.54 -19.52 0.52
CA ARG A 270 -5.14 -19.41 0.05
C ARG A 270 -4.67 -17.97 -0.05
N LEU A 271 -5.57 -17.04 -0.29
CA LEU A 271 -5.26 -15.60 -0.33
C LEU A 271 -5.09 -15.01 1.07
N GLU A 272 -5.76 -15.56 2.08
CA GLU A 272 -5.66 -15.11 3.49
C GLU A 272 -4.44 -15.69 4.23
N PHE A 273 -3.74 -16.69 3.66
CA PHE A 273 -2.57 -17.34 4.24
C PHE A 273 -1.28 -16.64 3.79
#